data_c1bc0c512ea0f0b3926b6102dbe09703
#
_entry.id   c1bc0c512ea0f0b3926b6102dbe09703
#
_cell.length_a   1.000
_cell.length_b   1.000
_cell.length_c   1.000
_cell.angle_alpha   90.00
_cell.angle_beta   90.00
_cell.angle_gamma   90.00
#
_symmetry.space_group_name_H-M   'P 1'
#
loop_
_entity.id
_entity.type
_entity.pdbx_description
1 polymer ?
#
loop_
_entity_poly.entity_id
_entity_poly.type
_entity_poly.pdbx_seq_one_letter_code
_entity_poly.pdbx_strand_id
1 'polypeptide(L)'
;MKNKIIILAFLFFVSVNSFSQKFYLGDQLSPKSTQFKLLGISSSTGVHTYKYIGAITDTYFYNRRVGEIIVGFKKGIVVTTIYNLIPEKGDVGVPQSTLDLVQSAIPFPLAYSNGMYGANIDNTSISLIRTTNAITFNKDRIMFMTSVKNSLLRN
;
A
#
# COMPACT_ATOMS: atom_id res chain seq x y z
N MET A 1 -2.37 1.75 -29.52
CA MET A 1 -2.26 0.54 -28.67
C MET A 1 -0.89 0.33 -28.03
N LYS A 2 -0.01 1.34 -27.89
CA LYS A 2 1.38 1.17 -27.37
C LYS A 2 1.57 1.61 -25.90
N ASN A 3 0.56 2.17 -25.24
CA ASN A 3 0.74 2.78 -23.90
C ASN A 3 0.36 1.87 -22.72
N LYS A 4 -0.12 0.66 -22.95
CA LYS A 4 -0.50 -0.27 -21.86
C LYS A 4 0.67 -1.06 -21.25
N ILE A 5 1.81 -1.12 -21.94
CA ILE A 5 2.96 -1.94 -21.52
C ILE A 5 3.88 -1.18 -20.54
N ILE A 6 3.86 0.14 -20.56
CA ILE A 6 4.80 0.96 -19.75
C ILE A 6 4.43 0.97 -18.25
N ILE A 7 3.15 0.85 -17.91
CA ILE A 7 2.68 0.88 -16.50
C ILE A 7 3.08 -0.40 -15.76
N LEU A 8 3.11 -1.53 -16.45
CA LEU A 8 3.50 -2.82 -15.85
C LEU A 8 5.00 -2.91 -15.58
N ALA A 9 5.83 -2.27 -16.42
CA ALA A 9 7.28 -2.29 -16.28
C ALA A 9 7.80 -1.43 -15.12
N PHE A 10 7.08 -0.37 -14.74
CA PHE A 10 7.53 0.54 -13.69
C PHE A 10 7.39 -0.04 -12.27
N LEU A 11 6.48 -1.00 -12.08
CA LEU A 11 6.34 -1.71 -10.80
C LEU A 11 7.40 -2.78 -10.57
N PHE A 12 8.18 -3.14 -11.59
CA PHE A 12 9.20 -4.19 -11.52
C PHE A 12 10.56 -3.72 -10.97
N PHE A 13 10.82 -2.40 -10.87
CA PHE A 13 12.15 -1.89 -10.51
C PHE A 13 12.39 -1.70 -8.99
N VAL A 14 11.45 -2.05 -8.13
CA VAL A 14 11.67 -2.02 -6.68
C VAL A 14 11.95 -3.42 -6.14
N SER A 15 12.75 -4.22 -6.85
CA SER A 15 13.24 -5.49 -6.35
C SER A 15 14.65 -5.33 -5.78
N VAL A 16 14.75 -4.88 -4.53
CA VAL A 16 15.96 -5.09 -3.74
C VAL A 16 15.60 -5.95 -2.54
N ASN A 17 15.93 -7.24 -2.70
CA ASN A 17 16.20 -8.22 -1.66
C ASN A 17 15.41 -8.15 -0.35
N SER A 18 14.25 -8.81 -0.34
CA SER A 18 13.82 -9.61 0.81
C SER A 18 12.67 -10.53 0.38
N PHE A 19 12.70 -11.77 0.82
CA PHE A 19 11.60 -12.74 0.70
C PHE A 19 10.42 -12.27 1.56
N SER A 20 9.76 -11.19 1.16
CA SER A 20 8.58 -10.69 1.84
C SER A 20 7.37 -10.80 0.94
N GLN A 21 6.27 -11.25 1.49
CA GLN A 21 5.01 -11.27 0.75
C GLN A 21 4.66 -9.85 0.31
N LYS A 22 4.65 -9.59 -1.00
CA LYS A 22 4.25 -8.32 -1.60
C LYS A 22 2.98 -8.51 -2.40
N PHE A 23 2.11 -7.53 -2.35
CA PHE A 23 0.89 -7.47 -3.15
C PHE A 23 0.96 -6.21 -4.01
N TYR A 24 0.70 -6.35 -5.30
CA TYR A 24 0.73 -5.24 -6.24
C TYR A 24 -0.66 -4.97 -6.80
N LEU A 25 -0.94 -3.71 -7.12
CA LEU A 25 -2.17 -3.35 -7.82
C LEU A 25 -2.25 -4.10 -9.16
N GLY A 26 -3.38 -4.73 -9.41
CA GLY A 26 -3.60 -5.53 -10.62
C GLY A 26 -3.32 -7.03 -10.47
N ASP A 27 -2.69 -7.46 -9.36
CA ASP A 27 -2.50 -8.89 -9.10
C ASP A 27 -3.85 -9.61 -9.07
N GLN A 28 -3.93 -10.75 -9.75
CA GLN A 28 -5.07 -11.64 -9.69
C GLN A 28 -4.86 -12.66 -8.57
N LEU A 29 -5.59 -12.50 -7.50
CA LEU A 29 -5.49 -13.35 -6.31
C LEU A 29 -6.88 -13.71 -5.80
N SER A 30 -6.99 -14.94 -5.29
CA SER A 30 -8.17 -15.39 -4.55
C SER A 30 -7.82 -15.40 -3.06
N PRO A 31 -8.36 -14.47 -2.24
CA PRO A 31 -8.00 -14.41 -0.82
C PRO A 31 -8.51 -15.66 -0.11
N LYS A 32 -7.58 -16.54 0.30
CA LYS A 32 -7.90 -17.75 1.06
C LYS A 32 -7.98 -17.42 2.55
N SER A 33 -8.92 -18.03 3.26
CA SER A 33 -9.13 -17.84 4.71
C SER A 33 -7.91 -18.20 5.57
N THR A 34 -7.02 -19.05 5.06
CA THR A 34 -5.75 -19.42 5.74
C THR A 34 -4.70 -18.31 5.69
N GLN A 35 -4.85 -17.34 4.79
CA GLN A 35 -3.90 -16.25 4.60
C GLN A 35 -4.51 -14.87 4.77
N PHE A 36 -5.83 -14.77 4.72
CA PHE A 36 -6.55 -13.50 4.75
C PHE A 36 -7.74 -13.54 5.69
N LYS A 37 -7.89 -12.49 6.48
CA LYS A 37 -9.06 -12.24 7.33
C LYS A 37 -9.84 -11.07 6.75
N LEU A 38 -11.12 -11.28 6.40
CA LEU A 38 -11.99 -10.20 5.93
C LEU A 38 -12.17 -9.15 7.03
N LEU A 39 -11.96 -7.89 6.68
CA LEU A 39 -12.19 -6.72 7.54
C LEU A 39 -13.53 -6.06 7.21
N GLY A 40 -13.92 -6.01 5.95
CA GLY A 40 -15.17 -5.39 5.53
C GLY A 40 -15.31 -5.30 4.02
N ILE A 41 -16.48 -4.83 3.60
CA ILE A 41 -16.84 -4.62 2.20
C ILE A 41 -17.37 -3.20 2.06
N SER A 42 -16.77 -2.45 1.13
CA SER A 42 -17.25 -1.11 0.80
C SER A 42 -18.54 -1.18 -0.01
N SER A 43 -19.63 -0.62 0.53
CA SER A 43 -20.92 -0.58 -0.15
C SER A 43 -20.91 0.29 -1.43
N SER A 44 -20.07 1.31 -1.46
CA SER A 44 -19.98 2.25 -2.59
C SER A 44 -19.11 1.77 -3.75
N THR A 45 -18.13 0.92 -3.49
CA THR A 45 -17.16 0.46 -4.49
C THR A 45 -17.17 -1.04 -4.72
N GLY A 46 -17.79 -1.82 -3.82
CA GLY A 46 -17.74 -3.29 -3.83
C GLY A 46 -16.36 -3.88 -3.54
N VAL A 47 -15.44 -3.07 -2.99
CA VAL A 47 -14.11 -3.54 -2.60
C VAL A 47 -14.20 -4.35 -1.31
N HIS A 48 -13.69 -5.56 -1.34
CA HIS A 48 -13.53 -6.43 -0.17
C HIS A 48 -12.14 -6.18 0.41
N THR A 49 -12.08 -5.72 1.66
CA THR A 49 -10.83 -5.41 2.36
C THR A 49 -10.47 -6.54 3.31
N TYR A 50 -9.24 -7.02 3.19
CA TYR A 50 -8.71 -8.12 4.00
C TYR A 50 -7.42 -7.70 4.68
N LYS A 51 -7.21 -8.22 5.89
CA LYS A 51 -5.91 -8.28 6.53
C LYS A 51 -5.19 -9.55 6.10
N TYR A 52 -3.94 -9.41 5.69
CA TYR A 52 -3.06 -10.56 5.50
C TYR A 52 -2.63 -11.10 6.88
N ILE A 53 -2.84 -12.39 7.12
CA ILE A 53 -2.53 -13.09 8.38
C ILE A 53 -1.42 -14.13 8.22
N GLY A 54 -0.81 -14.21 7.04
CA GLY A 54 0.38 -15.01 6.81
C GLY A 54 1.61 -14.42 7.51
N ALA A 55 2.75 -15.10 7.39
CA ALA A 55 3.99 -14.64 7.99
C ALA A 55 4.46 -13.32 7.36
N ILE A 56 4.68 -12.31 8.19
CA ILE A 56 5.28 -11.02 7.83
C ILE A 56 6.55 -10.74 8.63
N THR A 57 7.04 -11.75 9.37
CA THR A 57 8.28 -11.65 10.13
C THR A 57 9.42 -11.30 9.19
N ASP A 58 10.24 -10.33 9.57
CA ASP A 58 11.37 -9.81 8.77
C ASP A 58 11.00 -9.22 7.40
N THR A 59 9.73 -8.85 7.23
CA THR A 59 9.30 -8.09 6.06
C THR A 59 9.63 -6.60 6.25
N TYR A 60 10.40 -6.06 5.31
CA TYR A 60 10.75 -4.64 5.26
C TYR A 60 10.19 -4.00 4.00
N PHE A 61 9.74 -2.76 4.14
CA PHE A 61 9.24 -1.94 3.06
C PHE A 61 9.77 -0.51 3.25
N TYR A 62 10.50 0.01 2.28
CA TYR A 62 11.20 1.30 2.37
C TYR A 62 12.00 1.45 3.68
N ASN A 63 12.86 0.46 3.96
CA ASN A 63 13.72 0.37 5.15
C ASN A 63 12.97 0.39 6.50
N ARG A 64 11.66 0.13 6.50
CA ARG A 64 10.86 0.03 7.72
C ARG A 64 10.25 -1.37 7.83
N ARG A 65 10.27 -1.89 9.05
CA ARG A 65 9.64 -3.17 9.35
C ARG A 65 8.13 -3.07 9.13
N VAL A 66 7.57 -4.05 8.44
CA VAL A 66 6.12 -4.15 8.25
C VAL A 66 5.47 -4.75 9.48
N GLY A 67 4.49 -4.07 10.04
CA GLY A 67 3.69 -4.56 11.17
C GLY A 67 2.37 -5.19 10.75
N GLU A 68 1.85 -4.79 9.57
CA GLU A 68 0.59 -5.29 9.03
C GLU A 68 0.49 -5.01 7.53
N ILE A 69 -0.20 -5.90 6.83
CA ILE A 69 -0.56 -5.70 5.41
C ILE A 69 -2.07 -5.83 5.27
N ILE A 70 -2.69 -4.83 4.63
CA ILE A 70 -4.11 -4.83 4.28
C ILE A 70 -4.22 -4.77 2.76
N VAL A 71 -5.11 -5.58 2.20
CA VAL A 71 -5.29 -5.69 0.75
C VAL A 71 -6.77 -5.58 0.41
N GLY A 72 -7.10 -4.70 -0.52
CA GLY A 72 -8.44 -4.56 -1.07
C GLY A 72 -8.57 -5.26 -2.42
N PHE A 73 -9.60 -6.07 -2.55
CA PHE A 73 -9.90 -6.82 -3.78
C PHE A 73 -11.23 -6.38 -4.38
N LYS A 74 -11.26 -6.27 -5.69
CA LYS A 74 -12.50 -6.16 -6.46
C LYS A 74 -12.48 -7.18 -7.59
N LYS A 75 -13.46 -8.10 -7.62
CA LYS A 75 -13.56 -9.18 -8.62
C LYS A 75 -12.27 -10.02 -8.74
N GLY A 76 -11.62 -10.32 -7.61
CA GLY A 76 -10.38 -11.10 -7.59
C GLY A 76 -9.11 -10.34 -7.99
N ILE A 77 -9.19 -9.03 -8.20
CA ILE A 77 -8.05 -8.17 -8.56
C ILE A 77 -7.70 -7.29 -7.37
N VAL A 78 -6.42 -7.17 -7.05
CA VAL A 78 -5.91 -6.25 -6.04
C VAL A 78 -6.09 -4.81 -6.54
N VAL A 79 -6.86 -4.02 -5.80
CA VAL A 79 -7.15 -2.61 -6.13
C VAL A 79 -6.66 -1.62 -5.07
N THR A 80 -6.25 -2.13 -3.91
CA THR A 80 -5.65 -1.34 -2.83
C THR A 80 -4.66 -2.19 -2.07
N THR A 81 -3.53 -1.61 -1.70
CA THR A 81 -2.58 -2.19 -0.74
C THR A 81 -2.24 -1.16 0.33
N ILE A 82 -2.16 -1.60 1.58
CA ILE A 82 -1.74 -0.77 2.71
C ILE A 82 -0.68 -1.55 3.48
N TYR A 83 0.51 -0.95 3.58
CA TYR A 83 1.60 -1.43 4.42
C TYR A 83 1.69 -0.54 5.64
N ASN A 84 1.34 -1.08 6.80
CA ASN A 84 1.49 -0.39 8.08
C ASN A 84 2.89 -0.65 8.62
N LEU A 85 3.79 0.33 8.47
CA LEU A 85 5.18 0.27 8.86
C LEU A 85 5.33 0.64 10.33
N ILE A 86 6.25 -0.02 11.01
CA ILE A 86 6.55 0.22 12.43
C ILE A 86 7.52 1.41 12.51
N PRO A 87 7.15 2.52 13.19
CA PRO A 87 8.08 3.62 13.44
C PRO A 87 9.23 3.16 14.33
N GLU A 88 10.39 3.76 14.15
CA GLU A 88 11.53 3.58 15.06
C GLU A 88 11.50 4.61 16.18
N LYS A 89 12.24 4.32 17.25
CA LYS A 89 12.37 5.25 18.37
C LYS A 89 13.00 6.54 17.91
N GLY A 90 12.32 7.66 18.15
CA GLY A 90 12.79 8.99 17.75
C GLY A 90 12.23 9.50 16.41
N ASP A 91 11.52 8.65 15.64
CA ASP A 91 10.85 9.13 14.44
C ASP A 91 9.80 10.19 14.77
N VAL A 92 9.83 11.31 14.05
CA VAL A 92 8.82 12.37 14.10
C VAL A 92 8.13 12.45 12.74
N GLY A 93 6.81 12.31 12.74
CA GLY A 93 6.05 12.28 11.47
C GLY A 93 6.41 11.08 10.59
N VAL A 94 6.42 11.28 9.27
CA VAL A 94 6.99 10.33 8.32
C VAL A 94 8.49 10.65 8.17
N PRO A 95 9.40 9.71 8.47
CA PRO A 95 10.84 9.99 8.41
C PRO A 95 11.30 10.36 7.00
N GLN A 96 12.21 11.33 6.91
CA GLN A 96 12.75 11.81 5.63
C GLN A 96 13.35 10.67 4.80
N SER A 97 14.10 9.77 5.44
CA SER A 97 14.68 8.60 4.76
C SER A 97 13.63 7.70 4.08
N THR A 98 12.45 7.57 4.68
CA THR A 98 11.32 6.82 4.07
C THR A 98 10.73 7.61 2.90
N LEU A 99 10.58 8.93 3.04
CA LEU A 99 10.11 9.80 1.95
C LEU A 99 11.04 9.76 0.75
N ASP A 100 12.36 9.85 0.97
CA ASP A 100 13.37 9.82 -0.09
C ASP A 100 13.33 8.51 -0.87
N LEU A 101 13.17 7.37 -0.18
CA LEU A 101 13.04 6.07 -0.82
C LEU A 101 11.74 5.95 -1.63
N VAL A 102 10.62 6.41 -1.10
CA VAL A 102 9.35 6.43 -1.85
C VAL A 102 9.48 7.37 -3.05
N GLN A 103 10.05 8.57 -2.86
CA GLN A 103 10.24 9.55 -3.93
C GLN A 103 11.14 9.01 -5.05
N SER A 104 12.19 8.25 -4.70
CA SER A 104 13.07 7.63 -5.70
C SER A 104 12.39 6.54 -6.52
N ALA A 105 11.32 5.95 -5.98
CA ALA A 105 10.57 4.88 -6.63
C ALA A 105 9.41 5.38 -7.53
N ILE A 106 9.09 6.68 -7.48
CA ILE A 106 7.99 7.26 -8.26
C ILE A 106 8.48 8.45 -9.11
N PRO A 107 7.98 8.62 -10.35
CA PRO A 107 8.45 9.66 -11.26
C PRO A 107 7.86 11.06 -10.97
N PHE A 108 6.96 11.19 -10.03
CA PHE A 108 6.26 12.42 -9.69
C PHE A 108 6.55 12.84 -8.25
N PRO A 109 6.62 14.17 -7.97
CA PRO A 109 6.87 14.63 -6.61
C PRO A 109 5.71 14.26 -5.67
N LEU A 110 6.06 13.85 -4.44
CA LEU A 110 5.12 13.73 -3.36
C LEU A 110 4.69 15.12 -2.89
N ALA A 111 3.42 15.42 -2.97
CA ALA A 111 2.84 16.64 -2.41
C ALA A 111 2.45 16.43 -0.94
N TYR A 112 2.75 17.41 -0.10
CA TYR A 112 2.31 17.39 1.31
C TYR A 112 1.02 18.19 1.46
N SER A 113 0.00 17.58 2.04
CA SER A 113 -1.27 18.24 2.36
C SER A 113 -1.95 17.55 3.54
N ASN A 114 -2.45 18.34 4.49
CA ASN A 114 -3.22 17.86 5.63
C ASN A 114 -2.56 16.70 6.42
N GLY A 115 -1.24 16.78 6.64
CA GLY A 115 -0.50 15.77 7.39
C GLY A 115 -0.15 14.51 6.59
N MET A 116 -0.45 14.48 5.29
CA MET A 116 -0.24 13.35 4.40
C MET A 116 0.64 13.75 3.22
N TYR A 117 1.55 12.88 2.84
CA TYR A 117 2.27 12.94 1.56
C TYR A 117 1.53 12.10 0.53
N GLY A 118 1.39 12.61 -0.69
CA GLY A 118 0.68 11.88 -1.73
C GLY A 118 1.11 12.26 -3.14
N ALA A 119 0.88 11.34 -4.07
CA ALA A 119 1.00 11.53 -5.49
C ALA A 119 -0.12 10.80 -6.23
N ASN A 120 -0.52 11.35 -7.37
CA ASN A 120 -1.44 10.70 -8.28
C ASN A 120 -0.70 10.39 -9.58
N ILE A 121 -0.71 9.12 -9.96
CA ILE A 121 -0.06 8.62 -11.17
C ILE A 121 -1.14 7.92 -11.99
N ASP A 122 -1.56 8.55 -13.08
CA ASP A 122 -2.67 8.04 -13.93
C ASP A 122 -3.91 7.66 -13.10
N ASN A 123 -4.20 6.37 -13.05
CA ASN A 123 -5.35 5.78 -12.35
C ASN A 123 -5.04 5.33 -10.92
N THR A 124 -3.86 5.62 -10.43
CA THR A 124 -3.39 5.19 -9.11
C THR A 124 -3.14 6.40 -8.22
N SER A 125 -3.49 6.29 -6.94
CA SER A 125 -3.07 7.21 -5.90
C SER A 125 -2.11 6.50 -4.95
N ILE A 126 -1.10 7.25 -4.51
CA ILE A 126 -0.12 6.85 -3.51
C ILE A 126 -0.28 7.81 -2.34
N SER A 127 -0.28 7.31 -1.12
CA SER A 127 -0.29 8.14 0.08
C SER A 127 0.57 7.56 1.18
N LEU A 128 1.15 8.46 1.98
CA LEU A 128 2.01 8.15 3.09
C LEU A 128 1.66 9.07 4.26
N ILE A 129 1.25 8.49 5.38
CA ILE A 129 0.82 9.23 6.57
C ILE A 129 1.30 8.52 7.83
N ARG A 130 1.69 9.31 8.85
CA ARG A 130 1.82 8.77 10.20
C ARG A 130 0.50 8.93 10.94
N THR A 131 0.02 7.86 11.53
CA THR A 131 -1.24 7.83 12.27
C THR A 131 -1.10 7.00 13.54
N THR A 132 -1.71 7.48 14.62
CA THR A 132 -1.83 6.75 15.88
C THR A 132 -3.03 5.80 15.90
N ASN A 133 -3.96 5.99 14.94
CA ASN A 133 -5.20 5.21 14.79
C ASN A 133 -5.20 4.43 13.47
N ALA A 134 -4.19 3.59 13.25
CA ALA A 134 -4.23 2.68 12.12
C ALA A 134 -5.45 1.76 12.21
N ILE A 135 -6.10 1.50 11.08
CA ILE A 135 -7.45 0.92 10.91
C ILE A 135 -7.74 -0.32 11.77
N THR A 136 -6.74 -1.06 12.20
CA THR A 136 -6.89 -2.28 12.97
C THR A 136 -6.14 -2.30 14.28
N PHE A 137 -5.36 -1.24 14.59
CA PHE A 137 -4.58 -1.15 15.81
C PHE A 137 -4.62 0.28 16.34
N ASN A 138 -4.95 0.46 17.59
CA ASN A 138 -4.64 1.69 18.35
C ASN A 138 -3.12 1.80 18.57
N LYS A 139 -2.35 1.78 17.48
CA LYS A 139 -0.88 1.82 17.52
C LYS A 139 -0.37 2.81 16.51
N ASP A 140 0.68 3.50 16.90
CA ASP A 140 1.42 4.39 16.01
C ASP A 140 2.02 3.63 14.83
N ARG A 141 1.73 4.08 13.62
CA ARG A 141 2.17 3.48 12.35
C ARG A 141 2.46 4.54 11.30
N ILE A 142 3.37 4.20 10.40
CA ILE A 142 3.53 4.91 9.12
C ILE A 142 2.77 4.09 8.09
N MET A 143 1.65 4.60 7.63
CA MET A 143 0.80 3.93 6.67
C MET A 143 1.18 4.34 5.25
N PHE A 144 1.69 3.39 4.47
CA PHE A 144 1.91 3.53 3.03
C PHE A 144 0.76 2.84 2.29
N MET A 145 0.02 3.61 1.51
CA MET A 145 -1.11 3.10 0.76
C MET A 145 -0.95 3.37 -0.74
N THR A 146 -1.24 2.35 -1.54
CA THR A 146 -1.49 2.51 -2.98
C THR A 146 -2.89 2.04 -3.30
N SER A 147 -3.60 2.75 -4.15
CA SER A 147 -4.96 2.38 -4.55
C SER A 147 -5.29 2.83 -5.97
N VAL A 148 -6.14 2.06 -6.62
CA VAL A 148 -6.83 2.51 -7.85
C VAL A 148 -7.80 3.62 -7.47
N LYS A 149 -7.89 4.68 -8.27
CA LYS A 149 -8.80 5.80 -8.00
C LYS A 149 -10.26 5.35 -7.89
N ASN A 150 -10.97 5.86 -6.89
CA ASN A 150 -12.36 5.49 -6.61
C ASN A 150 -13.32 5.69 -7.80
N SER A 151 -13.04 6.66 -8.67
CA SER A 151 -13.83 6.89 -9.89
C SER A 151 -13.86 5.66 -10.82
N LEU A 152 -12.81 4.84 -10.79
CA LEU A 152 -12.71 3.61 -11.60
C LEU A 152 -13.28 2.38 -10.88
N LEU A 153 -13.55 2.50 -9.59
CA LEU A 153 -14.07 1.40 -8.78
C LEU A 153 -15.60 1.40 -8.68
N ARG A 154 -16.27 2.43 -9.16
CA ARG A 154 -17.74 2.60 -9.05
C ARG A 154 -18.54 1.93 -10.17
N ASN A 155 -17.88 1.28 -11.11
CA ASN A 155 -18.52 0.59 -12.26
C ASN A 155 -18.68 -0.90 -12.02
#